data_248dea7a27994b45ce36522e09db2a9a
#
_entry.id   248dea7a27994b45ce36522e09db2a9a
#
_cell.length_a   1.000
_cell.length_b   1.000
_cell.length_c   1.000
_cell.angle_alpha   90.00
_cell.angle_beta   90.00
_cell.angle_gamma   90.00
#
_symmetry.space_group_name_H-M   'P 1'
#
loop_
_entity.id
_entity.type
_entity.pdbx_description
1 polymer ?
#
loop_
_entity_poly.entity_id
_entity_poly.type
_entity_poly.pdbx_seq_one_letter_code
_entity_poly.pdbx_strand_id
1 'polypeptide(L)'
;IRLQGAGLVGRHGILGKVFSSLSNKKINILLVSQAFSEHSICFAIQPDDEINAKNILMDEFSFELKDRHIDDIKIENNLSLVAVIGEGMRNRPSIAGTLFNILGEKGINIISIAQGSSERNISFIVNNADVESAISCLHSHIFSDKTKKNLFIAGAGLIGSSLVELVKNNGSVNIC
;
A
#
# COMPACT_ATOMS: atom_id res chain seq x y z
N ILE A 1 -3.65 3.86 13.26
CA ILE A 1 -3.54 3.71 14.72
C ILE A 1 -2.43 2.72 15.02
N ARG A 2 -1.57 3.04 15.98
CA ARG A 2 -0.49 2.18 16.43
C ARG A 2 -0.57 2.00 17.95
N LEU A 3 -0.67 0.75 18.39
CA LEU A 3 -0.48 0.33 19.78
C LEU A 3 0.96 -0.14 19.94
N GLN A 4 1.68 0.42 20.89
CA GLN A 4 3.08 0.08 21.14
C GLN A 4 3.32 -0.18 22.62
N GLY A 5 4.10 -1.22 22.95
CA GLY A 5 4.51 -1.50 24.31
C GLY A 5 5.23 -2.84 24.45
N ALA A 6 6.26 -2.88 25.29
CA ALA A 6 7.01 -4.12 25.56
C ALA A 6 6.13 -5.23 26.15
N GLY A 7 5.04 -4.90 26.83
CA GLY A 7 4.11 -5.83 27.40
C GLY A 7 3.14 -6.49 26.39
N LEU A 8 3.23 -6.12 25.10
CA LEU A 8 2.46 -6.80 24.04
C LEU A 8 3.06 -8.15 23.66
N VAL A 9 4.36 -8.33 23.89
CA VAL A 9 5.08 -9.56 23.51
C VAL A 9 4.66 -10.70 24.42
N GLY A 10 4.31 -11.83 23.81
CA GLY A 10 3.94 -13.05 24.51
C GLY A 10 2.58 -13.02 25.24
N ARG A 11 1.86 -11.89 25.19
CA ARG A 11 0.50 -11.82 25.74
C ARG A 11 -0.52 -12.32 24.73
N HIS A 12 -1.28 -13.30 25.16
CA HIS A 12 -2.39 -13.83 24.36
C HIS A 12 -3.58 -12.87 24.37
N GLY A 13 -4.28 -12.77 23.25
CA GLY A 13 -5.57 -12.11 23.17
C GLY A 13 -5.56 -10.60 22.92
N ILE A 14 -4.40 -9.93 22.85
CA ILE A 14 -4.34 -8.48 22.58
C ILE A 14 -5.01 -8.11 21.24
N LEU A 15 -4.69 -8.81 20.15
CA LEU A 15 -5.37 -8.61 18.87
C LEU A 15 -6.87 -8.88 18.97
N GLY A 16 -7.26 -9.91 19.70
CA GLY A 16 -8.67 -10.23 19.96
C GLY A 16 -9.39 -9.07 20.66
N LYS A 17 -8.77 -8.47 21.69
CA LYS A 17 -9.31 -7.29 22.37
C LYS A 17 -9.46 -6.11 21.41
N VAL A 18 -8.42 -5.77 20.63
CA VAL A 18 -8.47 -4.68 19.63
C VAL A 18 -9.63 -4.90 18.67
N PHE A 19 -9.70 -6.07 18.04
CA PHE A 19 -10.69 -6.33 17.02
C PHE A 19 -12.11 -6.42 17.57
N SER A 20 -12.30 -7.03 18.73
CA SER A 20 -13.62 -7.13 19.36
C SER A 20 -14.13 -5.78 19.84
N SER A 21 -13.29 -4.95 20.46
CA SER A 21 -13.70 -3.63 20.94
C SER A 21 -14.12 -2.71 19.80
N LEU A 22 -13.38 -2.70 18.69
CA LEU A 22 -13.71 -1.91 17.50
C LEU A 22 -14.94 -2.45 16.77
N SER A 23 -15.02 -3.78 16.58
CA SER A 23 -16.13 -4.45 15.91
C SER A 23 -17.46 -4.23 16.62
N ASN A 24 -17.48 -4.29 17.95
CA ASN A 24 -18.68 -4.03 18.75
C ASN A 24 -19.26 -2.61 18.55
N LYS A 25 -18.43 -1.69 18.09
CA LYS A 25 -18.80 -0.32 17.74
C LYS A 25 -18.91 -0.08 16.24
N LYS A 26 -18.89 -1.16 15.45
CA LYS A 26 -19.00 -1.16 13.98
C LYS A 26 -17.90 -0.39 13.26
N ILE A 27 -16.73 -0.28 13.88
CA ILE A 27 -15.54 0.31 13.25
C ILE A 27 -14.86 -0.74 12.39
N ASN A 28 -14.72 -0.44 11.09
CA ASN A 28 -14.08 -1.33 10.13
C ASN A 28 -12.57 -1.11 10.08
N ILE A 29 -11.81 -2.20 10.11
CA ILE A 29 -10.35 -2.16 9.96
C ILE A 29 -9.99 -2.48 8.51
N LEU A 30 -9.25 -1.58 7.87
CA LEU A 30 -8.89 -1.63 6.44
C LEU A 30 -7.60 -2.39 6.19
N LEU A 31 -6.64 -2.28 7.10
CA LEU A 31 -5.32 -2.90 7.01
C LEU A 31 -4.82 -3.21 8.41
N VAL A 32 -4.13 -4.32 8.58
CA VAL A 32 -3.41 -4.67 9.81
C VAL A 32 -1.98 -5.02 9.45
N SER A 33 -1.05 -4.47 10.21
CA SER A 33 0.38 -4.81 10.15
C SER A 33 0.90 -4.99 11.57
N GLN A 34 1.61 -6.07 11.81
CA GLN A 34 2.21 -6.34 13.12
C GLN A 34 3.69 -6.60 12.94
N ALA A 35 4.52 -5.76 13.58
CA ALA A 35 5.96 -5.93 13.64
C ALA A 35 6.35 -6.48 15.00
N PHE A 36 6.81 -7.73 15.03
CA PHE A 36 7.19 -8.40 16.27
C PHE A 36 8.38 -7.70 16.97
N SER A 37 9.34 -7.23 16.17
CA SER A 37 10.56 -6.56 16.68
C SER A 37 10.29 -5.19 17.32
N GLU A 38 9.21 -4.52 16.92
CA GLU A 38 8.85 -3.19 17.44
C GLU A 38 7.83 -3.27 18.57
N HIS A 39 7.38 -4.47 18.93
CA HIS A 39 6.34 -4.67 19.93
C HIS A 39 5.10 -3.78 19.64
N SER A 40 4.73 -3.69 18.38
CA SER A 40 3.68 -2.81 17.93
C SER A 40 2.63 -3.52 17.08
N ILE A 41 1.40 -3.06 17.19
CA ILE A 41 0.27 -3.44 16.37
C ILE A 41 -0.20 -2.19 15.66
N CYS A 42 -0.13 -2.19 14.33
CA CYS A 42 -0.58 -1.09 13.49
C CYS A 42 -1.81 -1.51 12.70
N PHE A 43 -2.79 -0.64 12.59
CA PHE A 43 -3.96 -0.86 11.75
C PHE A 43 -4.52 0.46 11.23
N ALA A 44 -5.17 0.39 10.07
CA ALA A 44 -5.83 1.52 9.44
C ALA A 44 -7.35 1.41 9.61
N ILE A 45 -7.99 2.55 9.83
CA ILE A 45 -9.44 2.72 9.88
C ILE A 45 -9.85 3.91 9.01
N GLN A 46 -11.16 4.11 8.81
CA GLN A 46 -11.66 5.33 8.18
C GLN A 46 -11.42 6.54 9.07
N PRO A 47 -11.14 7.74 8.50
CA PRO A 47 -10.91 8.96 9.26
C PRO A 47 -12.08 9.34 10.19
N ASP A 48 -13.32 9.12 9.75
CA ASP A 48 -14.53 9.46 10.51
C ASP A 48 -14.64 8.67 11.81
N ASP A 49 -13.95 7.53 11.91
CA ASP A 49 -13.97 6.69 13.11
C ASP A 49 -12.85 7.03 14.11
N GLU A 50 -11.97 7.97 13.80
CA GLU A 50 -10.76 8.26 14.58
C GLU A 50 -11.02 8.49 16.07
N ILE A 51 -11.89 9.45 16.38
CA ILE A 51 -12.17 9.85 17.77
C ILE A 51 -12.80 8.70 18.54
N ASN A 52 -13.76 8.01 17.92
CA ASN A 52 -14.44 6.87 18.53
C ASN A 52 -13.46 5.73 18.78
N ALA A 53 -12.64 5.38 17.79
CA ALA A 53 -11.63 4.32 17.92
C ALA A 53 -10.63 4.63 19.04
N LYS A 54 -10.16 5.87 19.12
CA LYS A 54 -9.24 6.30 20.20
C LYS A 54 -9.85 6.09 21.56
N ASN A 55 -11.06 6.58 21.77
CA ASN A 55 -11.74 6.47 23.08
C ASN A 55 -11.97 5.01 23.46
N ILE A 56 -12.45 4.19 22.52
CA ILE A 56 -12.66 2.75 22.73
C ILE A 56 -11.38 2.05 23.15
N LEU A 57 -10.28 2.32 22.46
CA LEU A 57 -9.00 1.68 22.75
C LEU A 57 -8.39 2.17 24.07
N MET A 58 -8.52 3.46 24.38
CA MET A 58 -8.07 4.00 25.66
C MET A 58 -8.83 3.39 26.84
N ASP A 59 -10.12 3.19 26.69
CA ASP A 59 -10.97 2.55 27.72
C ASP A 59 -10.64 1.05 27.84
N GLU A 60 -10.60 0.32 26.72
CA GLU A 60 -10.34 -1.12 26.67
C GLU A 60 -8.95 -1.50 27.24
N PHE A 61 -7.96 -0.67 26.96
CA PHE A 61 -6.57 -0.87 27.37
C PHE A 61 -6.15 0.00 28.55
N SER A 62 -7.11 0.56 29.29
CA SER A 62 -6.85 1.45 30.44
C SER A 62 -5.96 0.79 31.51
N PHE A 63 -6.12 -0.50 31.76
CA PHE A 63 -5.29 -1.25 32.69
C PHE A 63 -3.86 -1.43 32.15
N GLU A 64 -3.74 -1.87 30.90
CA GLU A 64 -2.45 -2.12 30.25
C GLU A 64 -1.64 -0.82 30.08
N LEU A 65 -2.30 0.31 29.85
CA LEU A 65 -1.68 1.65 29.81
C LEU A 65 -1.20 2.08 31.19
N LYS A 66 -2.03 1.90 32.24
CA LYS A 66 -1.69 2.27 33.60
C LYS A 66 -0.52 1.43 34.15
N ASP A 67 -0.51 0.14 33.79
CA ASP A 67 0.50 -0.82 34.24
C ASP A 67 1.74 -0.85 33.32
N ARG A 68 1.82 0.09 32.35
CA ARG A 68 2.92 0.24 31.38
C ARG A 68 3.23 -1.00 30.54
N HIS A 69 2.22 -1.83 30.30
CA HIS A 69 2.31 -2.91 29.33
C HIS A 69 2.11 -2.40 27.90
N ILE A 70 1.31 -1.35 27.76
CA ILE A 70 1.21 -0.52 26.55
C ILE A 70 1.78 0.84 26.91
N ASP A 71 2.74 1.30 26.13
CA ASP A 71 3.39 2.59 26.35
C ASP A 71 2.51 3.72 25.82
N ASP A 72 1.90 3.51 24.65
CA ASP A 72 1.14 4.53 23.97
C ASP A 72 0.19 3.94 22.91
N ILE A 73 -0.90 4.69 22.64
CA ILE A 73 -1.83 4.49 21.52
C ILE A 73 -1.79 5.74 20.65
N LYS A 74 -1.01 5.66 19.55
CA LYS A 74 -0.81 6.78 18.63
C LYS A 74 -1.77 6.71 17.44
N ILE A 75 -2.25 7.89 17.06
CA ILE A 75 -3.01 8.08 15.84
C ILE A 75 -2.20 8.96 14.89
N GLU A 76 -2.11 8.55 13.66
CA GLU A 76 -1.48 9.30 12.58
C GLU A 76 -2.53 9.57 11.51
N ASN A 77 -2.67 10.84 11.13
CA ASN A 77 -3.65 11.34 10.18
C ASN A 77 -3.01 11.72 8.86
N ASN A 78 -3.84 12.12 7.90
CA ASN A 78 -3.42 12.50 6.55
C ASN A 78 -2.66 11.40 5.80
N LEU A 79 -3.10 10.18 5.97
CA LEU A 79 -2.55 8.98 5.35
C LEU A 79 -3.52 8.41 4.32
N SER A 80 -2.99 7.79 3.29
CA SER A 80 -3.76 7.08 2.28
C SER A 80 -3.31 5.64 2.14
N LEU A 81 -4.30 4.75 2.03
CA LEU A 81 -4.08 3.34 1.72
C LEU A 81 -4.12 3.14 0.21
N VAL A 82 -3.02 2.67 -0.34
CA VAL A 82 -2.88 2.31 -1.76
C VAL A 82 -2.75 0.80 -1.87
N ALA A 83 -3.44 0.21 -2.84
CA ALA A 83 -3.35 -1.22 -3.12
C ALA A 83 -3.02 -1.46 -4.60
N VAL A 84 -2.01 -2.28 -4.85
CA VAL A 84 -1.72 -2.85 -6.17
C VAL A 84 -2.34 -4.24 -6.21
N ILE A 85 -3.25 -4.46 -7.16
CA ILE A 85 -4.04 -5.69 -7.29
C ILE A 85 -3.85 -6.26 -8.68
N GLY A 86 -3.57 -7.55 -8.78
CA GLY A 86 -3.43 -8.21 -10.07
C GLY A 86 -3.27 -9.72 -9.99
N GLU A 87 -3.95 -10.45 -10.86
CA GLU A 87 -3.82 -11.91 -11.00
C GLU A 87 -2.39 -12.32 -11.38
N GLY A 88 -1.71 -11.52 -12.19
CA GLY A 88 -0.34 -11.77 -12.65
C GLY A 88 0.74 -11.51 -11.60
N MET A 89 0.40 -11.17 -10.36
CA MET A 89 1.37 -10.94 -9.28
C MET A 89 1.84 -12.24 -8.63
N ARG A 90 0.99 -13.24 -8.63
CA ARG A 90 1.27 -14.53 -8.00
C ARG A 90 2.48 -15.21 -8.64
N ASN A 91 3.36 -15.76 -7.80
CA ASN A 91 4.60 -16.45 -8.21
C ASN A 91 5.55 -15.57 -9.07
N ARG A 92 5.51 -14.24 -8.91
CA ARG A 92 6.45 -13.31 -9.53
C ARG A 92 7.33 -12.64 -8.47
N PRO A 93 8.52 -13.17 -8.19
CA PRO A 93 9.37 -12.69 -7.10
C PRO A 93 9.79 -11.21 -7.21
N SER A 94 9.84 -10.67 -8.42
CA SER A 94 10.33 -9.30 -8.66
C SER A 94 9.29 -8.20 -8.40
N ILE A 95 7.99 -8.52 -8.31
CA ILE A 95 6.94 -7.48 -8.29
C ILE A 95 7.05 -6.59 -7.07
N ALA A 96 7.15 -7.16 -5.87
CA ALA A 96 7.28 -6.38 -4.65
C ALA A 96 8.55 -5.51 -4.67
N GLY A 97 9.69 -6.08 -5.08
CA GLY A 97 10.94 -5.34 -5.22
C GLY A 97 10.83 -4.17 -6.20
N THR A 98 10.24 -4.41 -7.37
CA THR A 98 10.01 -3.37 -8.38
C THR A 98 9.11 -2.26 -7.86
N LEU A 99 8.00 -2.62 -7.20
CA LEU A 99 7.06 -1.66 -6.62
C LEU A 99 7.75 -0.74 -5.61
N PHE A 100 8.48 -1.32 -4.67
CA PHE A 100 9.14 -0.53 -3.62
C PHE A 100 10.32 0.29 -4.17
N ASN A 101 11.03 -0.22 -5.16
CA ASN A 101 12.09 0.54 -5.84
C ASN A 101 11.54 1.80 -6.53
N ILE A 102 10.44 1.66 -7.29
CA ILE A 102 9.78 2.79 -7.98
C ILE A 102 9.35 3.87 -6.98
N LEU A 103 8.76 3.49 -5.86
CA LEU A 103 8.34 4.43 -4.82
C LEU A 103 9.56 5.11 -4.19
N GLY A 104 10.61 4.35 -3.88
CA GLY A 104 11.85 4.87 -3.31
C GLY A 104 12.58 5.84 -4.23
N GLU A 105 12.66 5.56 -5.54
CA GLU A 105 13.25 6.48 -6.55
C GLU A 105 12.49 7.80 -6.64
N LYS A 106 11.19 7.80 -6.31
CA LYS A 106 10.36 9.01 -6.24
C LYS A 106 10.40 9.70 -4.88
N GLY A 107 11.17 9.18 -3.93
CA GLY A 107 11.25 9.71 -2.58
C GLY A 107 9.97 9.52 -1.74
N ILE A 108 9.10 8.61 -2.14
CA ILE A 108 7.84 8.33 -1.45
C ILE A 108 8.11 7.40 -0.28
N ASN A 109 7.85 7.90 0.94
CA ASN A 109 7.98 7.10 2.15
C ASN A 109 6.79 6.18 2.38
N ILE A 110 7.08 4.90 2.63
CA ILE A 110 6.07 3.90 2.94
C ILE A 110 6.00 3.75 4.46
N ILE A 111 4.82 3.99 5.04
CA ILE A 111 4.59 3.97 6.49
C ILE A 111 4.26 2.56 6.99
N SER A 112 3.49 1.81 6.21
CA SER A 112 3.09 0.44 6.55
C SER A 112 2.85 -0.37 5.28
N ILE A 113 3.06 -1.68 5.36
CA ILE A 113 2.89 -2.61 4.25
C ILE A 113 2.10 -3.82 4.75
N ALA A 114 1.19 -4.31 3.90
CA ALA A 114 0.54 -5.59 4.08
C ALA A 114 0.41 -6.30 2.72
N GLN A 115 0.80 -7.57 2.69
CA GLN A 115 0.64 -8.42 1.52
C GLN A 115 -0.27 -9.60 1.88
N GLY A 116 -1.30 -9.81 1.09
CA GLY A 116 -2.19 -10.97 1.25
C GLY A 116 -1.48 -12.28 0.90
N SER A 117 -1.77 -13.34 1.64
CA SER A 117 -1.22 -14.68 1.40
C SER A 117 -1.59 -15.26 0.02
N SER A 118 -2.57 -14.68 -0.65
CA SER A 118 -2.93 -15.03 -2.04
C SER A 118 -1.94 -14.51 -3.07
N GLU A 119 -1.00 -13.63 -2.66
CA GLU A 119 -0.04 -12.93 -3.53
C GLU A 119 -0.68 -12.11 -4.66
N ARG A 120 -1.98 -11.80 -4.55
CA ARG A 120 -2.74 -11.06 -5.55
C ARG A 120 -2.83 -9.57 -5.26
N ASN A 121 -2.42 -9.15 -4.06
CA ASN A 121 -2.43 -7.76 -3.65
C ASN A 121 -1.22 -7.43 -2.77
N ILE A 122 -0.72 -6.21 -2.94
CA ILE A 122 0.19 -5.55 -2.02
C ILE A 122 -0.44 -4.23 -1.66
N SER A 123 -0.71 -4.03 -0.37
CA SER A 123 -1.26 -2.79 0.16
C SER A 123 -0.21 -2.06 0.97
N PHE A 124 -0.16 -0.75 0.86
CA PHE A 124 0.77 0.07 1.61
C PHE A 124 0.17 1.43 1.94
N ILE A 125 0.69 2.06 2.99
CA ILE A 125 0.24 3.36 3.46
C ILE A 125 1.32 4.39 3.17
N VAL A 126 0.92 5.51 2.59
CA VAL A 126 1.75 6.70 2.30
C VAL A 126 1.08 7.95 2.86
N ASN A 127 1.81 9.06 2.90
CA ASN A 127 1.19 10.36 3.17
C ASN A 127 0.18 10.71 2.07
N ASN A 128 -0.89 11.37 2.44
CA ASN A 128 -1.94 11.77 1.51
C ASN A 128 -1.40 12.68 0.39
N ALA A 129 -0.40 13.50 0.69
CA ALA A 129 0.27 14.35 -0.30
C ALA A 129 1.00 13.58 -1.40
N ASP A 130 1.42 12.34 -1.11
CA ASP A 130 2.21 11.52 -2.04
C ASP A 130 1.35 10.56 -2.88
N VAL A 131 0.05 10.46 -2.61
CA VAL A 131 -0.81 9.42 -3.20
C VAL A 131 -0.91 9.51 -4.72
N GLU A 132 -1.09 10.71 -5.26
CA GLU A 132 -1.18 10.90 -6.72
C GLU A 132 0.13 10.53 -7.42
N SER A 133 1.26 10.95 -6.83
CA SER A 133 2.59 10.62 -7.35
C SER A 133 2.84 9.11 -7.29
N ALA A 134 2.46 8.46 -6.17
CA ALA A 134 2.58 7.02 -6.00
C ALA A 134 1.78 6.25 -7.06
N ILE A 135 0.51 6.59 -7.25
CA ILE A 135 -0.35 5.94 -8.25
C ILE A 135 0.19 6.15 -9.66
N SER A 136 0.55 7.39 -10.00
CA SER A 136 1.04 7.73 -11.34
C SER A 136 2.34 7.00 -11.69
N CYS A 137 3.33 6.99 -10.78
CA CYS A 137 4.60 6.33 -11.05
C CYS A 137 4.46 4.80 -11.10
N LEU A 138 3.63 4.20 -10.25
CA LEU A 138 3.36 2.76 -10.29
C LEU A 138 2.62 2.38 -11.57
N HIS A 139 1.59 3.13 -11.94
CA HIS A 139 0.84 2.87 -13.17
C HIS A 139 1.73 2.93 -14.41
N SER A 140 2.56 3.96 -14.52
CA SER A 140 3.46 4.12 -15.66
C SER A 140 4.55 3.04 -15.78
N HIS A 141 4.94 2.40 -14.67
CA HIS A 141 6.00 1.39 -14.67
C HIS A 141 5.48 -0.06 -14.69
N ILE A 142 4.36 -0.30 -14.01
CA ILE A 142 3.82 -1.67 -13.88
C ILE A 142 2.84 -2.00 -15.02
N PHE A 143 2.02 -1.03 -15.43
CA PHE A 143 0.95 -1.24 -16.40
C PHE A 143 1.24 -0.68 -17.79
N SER A 144 2.29 0.15 -17.96
CA SER A 144 2.74 0.49 -19.31
C SER A 144 3.26 -0.78 -19.98
N ASP A 145 2.58 -1.16 -21.03
CA ASP A 145 2.98 -2.29 -21.89
C ASP A 145 4.35 -1.97 -22.51
N LYS A 146 5.43 -2.44 -21.86
CA LYS A 146 6.82 -2.22 -22.32
C LYS A 146 7.17 -3.08 -23.53
N THR A 147 6.24 -3.87 -24.03
CA THR A 147 6.42 -4.57 -25.30
C THR A 147 6.33 -3.58 -26.44
N LYS A 148 7.46 -3.00 -26.82
CA LYS A 148 7.57 -2.26 -28.07
C LYS A 148 7.10 -3.21 -29.18
N LYS A 149 6.00 -2.87 -29.83
CA LYS A 149 5.51 -3.63 -30.97
C LYS A 149 6.40 -3.32 -32.16
N ASN A 150 6.92 -4.34 -32.82
CA ASN A 150 7.65 -4.17 -34.07
C ASN A 150 6.63 -4.00 -35.20
N LEU A 151 6.67 -2.88 -35.88
CA LEU A 151 5.86 -2.60 -37.04
C LEU A 151 6.71 -2.69 -38.30
N PHE A 152 6.37 -3.62 -39.16
CA PHE A 152 6.97 -3.75 -40.48
C PHE A 152 6.11 -3.02 -41.51
N ILE A 153 6.71 -2.06 -42.23
CA ILE A 153 6.02 -1.30 -43.27
C ILE A 153 6.57 -1.74 -44.61
N ALA A 154 5.71 -2.36 -45.40
CA ALA A 154 6.03 -2.77 -46.77
C ALA A 154 5.46 -1.72 -47.75
N GLY A 155 6.33 -0.85 -48.24
CA GLY A 155 6.01 0.25 -49.16
C GLY A 155 6.13 1.63 -48.51
N ALA A 156 7.04 2.46 -49.04
CA ALA A 156 7.32 3.82 -48.56
C ALA A 156 6.76 4.93 -49.51
N GLY A 157 5.59 4.68 -50.13
CA GLY A 157 4.86 5.72 -50.87
C GLY A 157 4.25 6.77 -49.95
N LEU A 158 3.42 7.65 -50.49
CA LEU A 158 2.88 8.81 -49.77
C LEU A 158 2.20 8.43 -48.45
N ILE A 159 1.43 7.32 -48.43
CA ILE A 159 0.73 6.84 -47.26
C ILE A 159 1.72 6.19 -46.25
N GLY A 160 2.67 5.41 -46.73
CA GLY A 160 3.67 4.78 -45.91
C GLY A 160 4.59 5.77 -45.19
N SER A 161 4.99 6.83 -45.89
CA SER A 161 5.81 7.92 -45.32
C SER A 161 5.05 8.67 -44.22
N SER A 162 3.78 9.00 -44.40
CA SER A 162 2.94 9.65 -43.40
C SER A 162 2.72 8.75 -42.17
N LEU A 163 2.59 7.43 -42.38
CA LEU A 163 2.46 6.46 -41.28
C LEU A 163 3.75 6.38 -40.46
N VAL A 164 4.92 6.39 -41.11
CA VAL A 164 6.24 6.40 -40.46
C VAL A 164 6.39 7.63 -39.56
N GLU A 165 5.99 8.81 -40.02
CA GLU A 165 6.02 10.04 -39.21
C GLU A 165 5.10 9.96 -38.00
N LEU A 166 3.88 9.48 -38.16
CA LEU A 166 2.91 9.26 -37.07
C LEU A 166 3.43 8.29 -36.01
N VAL A 167 4.07 7.19 -36.44
CA VAL A 167 4.58 6.14 -35.55
C VAL A 167 5.84 6.59 -34.83
N LYS A 168 6.73 7.36 -35.47
CA LYS A 168 7.93 7.93 -34.82
C LYS A 168 7.59 8.82 -33.63
N ASN A 169 6.46 9.51 -33.68
CA ASN A 169 5.98 10.35 -32.60
C ASN A 169 5.30 9.57 -31.47
N ASN A 170 5.04 8.27 -31.68
CA ASN A 170 4.42 7.40 -30.70
C ASN A 170 5.46 6.41 -30.14
N GLY A 171 6.13 6.77 -29.05
CA GLY A 171 7.25 6.04 -28.45
C GLY A 171 7.04 4.55 -28.09
N SER A 172 5.84 3.99 -28.38
CA SER A 172 5.44 2.60 -28.08
C SER A 172 5.72 1.60 -29.22
N VAL A 173 6.19 2.05 -30.39
CA VAL A 173 6.36 1.20 -31.58
C VAL A 173 7.77 1.35 -32.15
N ASN A 174 8.43 0.24 -32.44
CA ASN A 174 9.66 0.24 -33.25
C ASN A 174 9.30 0.02 -34.71
N ILE A 175 9.88 0.82 -35.60
CA ILE A 175 9.77 0.62 -37.06
C ILE A 175 10.97 -0.22 -37.50
N CYS A 176 10.71 -1.36 -38.12
CA CYS A 176 11.70 -2.23 -38.73
C CYS A 176 11.65 -2.16 -40.25
#